data_966240983fa863b51ef441f6e1030284
#
_entry.id   966240983fa863b51ef441f6e1030284
#
_cell.length_a   1.000
_cell.length_b   1.000
_cell.length_c   1.000
_cell.angle_alpha   90.00
_cell.angle_beta   90.00
_cell.angle_gamma   90.00
#
_symmetry.space_group_name_H-M   'P 1'
#
loop_
_entity.id
_entity.type
_entity.pdbx_description
1 polymer ?
#
loop_
_entity_poly.entity_id
_entity_poly.type
_entity_poly.pdbx_seq_one_letter_code
_entity_poly.pdbx_strand_id
1 'polypeptide(L)'
;MKSKMKIKIKLVESLWLLAMALFIVSCAKGVDDSETFSGGVTNAQLESPEEINFATTTNADGSENLKLSWSVVMGAGGYKVNVHNMNDPVNPVAVVTDSIIDGSSMSFAKLEDTNYHISVLALGNEKLNNTDAQTATEKDYKAFEAVATIHEGESLAEYVNNDMPDFAQNLEQCIVLEPGVTYQLDAIADFGMNAVTLRGDVENRPTIVIGTDGGLVTQGGLKIKNVNIDCTEMSAKGVISLSSTPSEALTTTSLGYQGGSLMADCYIINNPIILQGCNLKNVKNGILYDNGKKWGIRDFRIMNSIVQLNNSGSNPIINVAGGGGVKDLTVKNSTIYNLSTKANAPFLKYSNSQPKKMFGDNDQTGSLTIANNTFSRVMSSYKFGWISGCRKCLSPLAIAPSVSGIF
;
A
#
# COMPACT_ATOMS: atom_id res chain seq x y z
N MET A 1 29.61 -60.40 -7.83
CA MET A 1 28.47 -59.47 -7.53
C MET A 1 28.76 -57.99 -7.79
N LYS A 2 29.97 -57.48 -7.59
CA LYS A 2 30.35 -56.07 -7.82
C LYS A 2 30.34 -55.58 -9.28
N SER A 3 30.56 -56.48 -10.27
CA SER A 3 30.59 -56.09 -11.70
C SER A 3 29.19 -55.82 -12.29
N LYS A 4 28.19 -56.62 -11.92
CA LYS A 4 26.81 -56.44 -12.41
C LYS A 4 26.11 -55.17 -11.86
N MET A 5 26.57 -54.71 -10.70
CA MET A 5 26.01 -53.49 -10.06
C MET A 5 26.57 -52.23 -10.74
N LYS A 6 27.83 -52.20 -11.14
CA LYS A 6 28.45 -51.06 -11.87
C LYS A 6 27.83 -50.86 -13.27
N ILE A 7 27.46 -51.96 -13.95
CA ILE A 7 26.78 -51.87 -15.27
C ILE A 7 25.38 -51.32 -15.14
N LYS A 8 24.62 -51.71 -14.11
CA LYS A 8 23.25 -51.17 -13.86
C LYS A 8 23.27 -49.67 -13.51
N ILE A 9 24.27 -49.23 -12.74
CA ILE A 9 24.39 -47.79 -12.37
C ILE A 9 24.70 -46.95 -13.61
N LYS A 10 25.65 -47.40 -14.47
CA LYS A 10 25.96 -46.69 -15.72
C LYS A 10 24.80 -46.68 -16.72
N LEU A 11 23.95 -47.71 -16.74
CA LEU A 11 22.77 -47.77 -17.60
C LEU A 11 21.68 -46.77 -17.12
N VAL A 12 21.52 -46.65 -15.80
CA VAL A 12 20.57 -45.69 -15.21
C VAL A 12 21.03 -44.25 -15.40
N GLU A 13 22.33 -43.97 -15.22
CA GLU A 13 22.91 -42.64 -15.49
C GLU A 13 22.79 -42.26 -16.98
N SER A 14 23.04 -43.21 -17.89
CA SER A 14 22.87 -43.01 -19.33
C SER A 14 21.39 -42.77 -19.71
N LEU A 15 20.44 -43.43 -19.04
CA LEU A 15 18.99 -43.24 -19.26
C LEU A 15 18.53 -41.90 -18.77
N TRP A 16 19.08 -41.41 -17.63
CA TRP A 16 18.81 -40.08 -17.09
C TRP A 16 19.35 -38.96 -17.98
N LEU A 17 20.55 -39.10 -18.52
CA LEU A 17 21.16 -38.19 -19.50
C LEU A 17 20.35 -38.15 -20.81
N LEU A 18 19.85 -39.29 -21.28
CA LEU A 18 18.99 -39.35 -22.47
C LEU A 18 17.65 -38.72 -22.24
N ALA A 19 17.03 -38.91 -21.04
CA ALA A 19 15.80 -38.26 -20.64
C ALA A 19 15.96 -36.74 -20.50
N MET A 20 17.07 -36.27 -19.92
CA MET A 20 17.38 -34.83 -19.84
C MET A 20 17.60 -34.22 -21.23
N ALA A 21 18.24 -34.92 -22.16
CA ALA A 21 18.43 -34.44 -23.53
C ALA A 21 17.10 -34.36 -24.30
N LEU A 22 16.12 -35.23 -24.03
CA LEU A 22 14.78 -35.18 -24.62
C LEU A 22 13.95 -33.99 -24.09
N PHE A 23 14.17 -33.59 -22.86
CA PHE A 23 13.48 -32.38 -22.31
C PHE A 23 14.04 -31.07 -22.88
N ILE A 24 15.31 -31.02 -23.27
CA ILE A 24 15.93 -29.82 -23.86
C ILE A 24 15.49 -29.63 -25.32
N VAL A 25 15.14 -30.69 -26.03
CA VAL A 25 14.68 -30.60 -27.43
C VAL A 25 13.18 -30.27 -27.51
N SER A 26 12.44 -30.48 -26.42
CA SER A 26 10.99 -30.18 -26.38
C SER A 26 10.67 -28.68 -26.16
N CYS A 27 11.64 -27.86 -25.78
CA CYS A 27 11.43 -26.41 -25.57
C CYS A 27 11.97 -25.51 -26.69
N ALA A 28 12.47 -26.08 -27.80
CA ALA A 28 13.10 -25.31 -28.86
C ALA A 28 12.37 -25.33 -30.21
N LYS A 29 11.08 -25.69 -30.24
CA LYS A 29 10.24 -25.20 -31.32
C LYS A 29 9.67 -23.86 -30.86
N GLY A 30 10.40 -22.81 -31.16
CA GLY A 30 9.78 -21.51 -31.31
C GLY A 30 8.54 -21.68 -32.18
N VAL A 31 7.53 -20.92 -31.90
CA VAL A 31 6.36 -20.81 -32.77
C VAL A 31 6.87 -20.69 -34.20
N ASP A 32 6.53 -21.66 -35.02
CA ASP A 32 6.96 -21.66 -36.42
C ASP A 32 6.41 -20.34 -36.99
N ASP A 33 7.26 -19.53 -37.62
CA ASP A 33 6.87 -18.25 -38.28
C ASP A 33 5.73 -18.42 -39.30
N SER A 34 5.27 -19.61 -39.53
CA SER A 34 4.15 -19.97 -40.40
C SER A 34 2.78 -19.96 -39.71
N GLU A 35 2.71 -19.97 -38.38
CA GLU A 35 1.42 -19.89 -37.67
C GLU A 35 1.00 -18.44 -37.39
N THR A 36 0.63 -17.74 -38.44
CA THR A 36 -0.07 -16.46 -38.29
C THR A 36 -1.51 -16.73 -37.89
N PHE A 37 -1.93 -16.17 -36.76
CA PHE A 37 -3.35 -16.19 -36.34
C PHE A 37 -4.18 -15.29 -37.27
N SER A 38 -4.30 -15.68 -38.55
CA SER A 38 -5.00 -14.87 -39.54
C SER A 38 -6.50 -14.85 -39.33
N GLY A 39 -7.07 -15.92 -38.74
CA GLY A 39 -8.52 -16.09 -38.67
C GLY A 39 -9.23 -15.98 -40.01
N GLY A 40 -8.48 -16.07 -41.13
CA GLY A 40 -8.98 -15.83 -42.47
C GLY A 40 -8.96 -14.35 -42.89
N VAL A 41 -8.46 -13.44 -42.06
CA VAL A 41 -8.40 -12.00 -42.34
C VAL A 41 -7.15 -11.70 -43.18
N THR A 42 -7.35 -11.34 -44.44
CA THR A 42 -6.29 -10.96 -45.40
C THR A 42 -6.75 -9.77 -46.23
N ASN A 43 -5.79 -8.98 -46.75
CA ASN A 43 -6.05 -7.79 -47.55
C ASN A 43 -7.01 -6.80 -46.89
N ALA A 44 -6.90 -6.66 -45.58
CA ALA A 44 -7.79 -5.85 -44.77
C ALA A 44 -7.05 -4.74 -44.01
N GLN A 45 -7.76 -3.63 -43.85
CA GLN A 45 -7.39 -2.67 -42.83
C GLN A 45 -7.91 -3.18 -41.49
N LEU A 46 -7.01 -3.27 -40.49
CA LEU A 46 -7.36 -3.79 -39.18
C LEU A 46 -8.09 -2.74 -38.33
N GLU A 47 -8.81 -3.23 -37.34
CA GLU A 47 -9.31 -2.42 -36.23
C GLU A 47 -8.47 -2.73 -34.99
N SER A 48 -8.32 -1.75 -34.09
CA SER A 48 -7.65 -1.98 -32.80
C SER A 48 -8.50 -2.84 -31.86
N PRO A 49 -7.93 -3.43 -30.78
CA PRO A 49 -8.72 -4.24 -29.85
C PRO A 49 -9.93 -3.48 -29.30
N GLU A 50 -11.03 -4.16 -29.05
CA GLU A 50 -12.25 -3.53 -28.54
C GLU A 50 -12.06 -2.99 -27.11
N GLU A 51 -11.25 -3.66 -26.29
CA GLU A 51 -11.08 -3.30 -24.89
C GLU A 51 -9.65 -3.56 -24.40
N ILE A 52 -9.20 -2.70 -23.47
CA ILE A 52 -7.98 -2.88 -22.69
C ILE A 52 -8.37 -3.20 -21.25
N ASN A 53 -7.85 -4.29 -20.69
CA ASN A 53 -8.09 -4.70 -19.31
C ASN A 53 -6.85 -4.50 -18.45
N PHE A 54 -7.06 -4.15 -17.18
CA PHE A 54 -6.01 -3.86 -16.21
C PHE A 54 -5.98 -4.91 -15.10
N ALA A 55 -4.78 -5.29 -14.69
CA ALA A 55 -4.55 -6.08 -13.50
C ALA A 55 -3.28 -5.60 -12.78
N THR A 56 -3.33 -5.41 -11.47
CA THR A 56 -2.16 -5.05 -10.67
C THR A 56 -1.56 -6.31 -10.04
N THR A 57 -0.24 -6.42 -10.09
CA THR A 57 0.52 -7.48 -9.42
C THR A 57 1.55 -6.85 -8.49
N THR A 58 1.62 -7.34 -7.25
CA THR A 58 2.59 -6.88 -6.26
C THR A 58 3.80 -7.79 -6.26
N ASN A 59 4.98 -7.20 -6.38
CA ASN A 59 6.27 -7.90 -6.31
C ASN A 59 6.66 -8.20 -4.86
N ALA A 60 7.63 -9.08 -4.66
CA ALA A 60 8.11 -9.46 -3.33
C ALA A 60 8.73 -8.30 -2.53
N ASP A 61 9.20 -7.25 -3.19
CA ASP A 61 9.73 -6.03 -2.57
C ASP A 61 8.66 -4.98 -2.25
N GLY A 62 7.38 -5.27 -2.56
CA GLY A 62 6.25 -4.39 -2.36
C GLY A 62 6.00 -3.40 -3.50
N SER A 63 6.84 -3.38 -4.53
CA SER A 63 6.55 -2.63 -5.75
C SER A 63 5.42 -3.28 -6.54
N GLU A 64 4.75 -2.50 -7.39
CA GLU A 64 3.62 -2.98 -8.18
C GLU A 64 3.90 -2.87 -9.67
N ASN A 65 3.39 -3.84 -10.42
CA ASN A 65 3.30 -3.76 -11.88
C ASN A 65 1.84 -3.64 -12.31
N LEU A 66 1.61 -2.82 -13.32
CA LEU A 66 0.34 -2.79 -14.03
C LEU A 66 0.46 -3.65 -15.28
N LYS A 67 -0.37 -4.70 -15.33
CA LYS A 67 -0.53 -5.55 -16.51
C LYS A 67 -1.68 -5.03 -17.34
N LEU A 68 -1.41 -4.76 -18.61
CA LEU A 68 -2.38 -4.48 -19.66
C LEU A 68 -2.66 -5.78 -20.40
N SER A 69 -3.90 -6.02 -20.79
CA SER A 69 -4.28 -7.12 -21.66
C SER A 69 -5.44 -6.70 -22.55
N TRP A 70 -5.48 -7.26 -23.75
CA TRP A 70 -6.50 -6.97 -24.75
C TRP A 70 -6.85 -8.21 -25.56
N SER A 71 -7.98 -8.17 -26.28
CA SER A 71 -8.39 -9.24 -27.18
C SER A 71 -7.47 -9.29 -28.41
N VAL A 72 -7.16 -10.51 -28.85
CA VAL A 72 -6.35 -10.71 -30.06
C VAL A 72 -7.12 -10.23 -31.27
N VAL A 73 -6.50 -9.36 -32.07
CA VAL A 73 -7.02 -8.93 -33.38
C VAL A 73 -6.54 -9.90 -34.45
N MET A 74 -7.50 -10.59 -35.07
CA MET A 74 -7.18 -11.57 -36.11
C MET A 74 -6.50 -10.90 -37.29
N GLY A 75 -5.39 -11.47 -37.73
CA GLY A 75 -4.60 -10.93 -38.85
C GLY A 75 -3.65 -9.79 -38.48
N ALA A 76 -3.53 -9.44 -37.21
CA ALA A 76 -2.53 -8.48 -36.76
C ALA A 76 -1.12 -9.07 -36.78
N GLY A 77 -0.13 -8.20 -37.06
CA GLY A 77 1.30 -8.50 -36.99
C GLY A 77 1.92 -8.12 -35.64
N GLY A 78 1.13 -7.53 -34.75
CA GLY A 78 1.54 -7.05 -33.44
C GLY A 78 0.71 -5.84 -33.00
N TYR A 79 1.15 -5.21 -31.92
CA TYR A 79 0.46 -4.03 -31.35
C TYR A 79 1.48 -2.97 -30.98
N LYS A 80 1.17 -1.72 -31.28
CA LYS A 80 1.92 -0.56 -30.82
C LYS A 80 1.24 0.01 -29.57
N VAL A 81 2.00 0.07 -28.47
CA VAL A 81 1.48 0.50 -27.17
C VAL A 81 2.19 1.76 -26.71
N ASN A 82 1.40 2.73 -26.25
CA ASN A 82 1.88 3.91 -25.54
C ASN A 82 1.24 4.00 -24.17
N VAL A 83 2.00 4.48 -23.18
CA VAL A 83 1.54 4.74 -21.82
C VAL A 83 2.09 6.09 -21.38
N HIS A 84 1.19 6.95 -20.92
CA HIS A 84 1.53 8.25 -20.36
C HIS A 84 1.09 8.34 -18.90
N ASN A 85 1.95 8.87 -18.04
CA ASN A 85 1.58 9.28 -16.69
C ASN A 85 0.80 10.60 -16.79
N MET A 86 -0.42 10.60 -16.23
CA MET A 86 -1.39 11.69 -16.31
C MET A 86 -1.57 12.42 -14.96
N ASN A 87 -0.62 12.33 -14.05
CA ASN A 87 -0.69 13.08 -12.79
C ASN A 87 -0.66 14.60 -13.02
N ASP A 88 0.03 15.05 -14.07
CA ASP A 88 -0.13 16.38 -14.67
C ASP A 88 -0.78 16.21 -16.05
N PRO A 89 -2.10 16.43 -16.19
CA PRO A 89 -2.80 16.29 -17.47
C PRO A 89 -2.36 17.31 -18.54
N VAL A 90 -1.77 18.43 -18.11
CA VAL A 90 -1.28 19.48 -19.04
C VAL A 90 0.07 19.09 -19.62
N ASN A 91 0.91 18.39 -18.83
CA ASN A 91 2.23 17.93 -19.23
C ASN A 91 2.40 16.43 -18.96
N PRO A 92 1.70 15.57 -19.73
CA PRO A 92 1.79 14.12 -19.53
C PRO A 92 3.21 13.61 -19.79
N VAL A 93 3.69 12.71 -18.94
CA VAL A 93 5.02 12.12 -19.04
C VAL A 93 4.94 10.74 -19.67
N ALA A 94 5.66 10.53 -20.79
CA ALA A 94 5.71 9.23 -21.43
C ALA A 94 6.42 8.20 -20.54
N VAL A 95 5.77 7.07 -20.32
CA VAL A 95 6.28 5.89 -19.58
C VAL A 95 6.68 4.79 -20.55
N VAL A 96 5.86 4.56 -21.56
CA VAL A 96 6.11 3.65 -22.67
C VAL A 96 5.82 4.40 -23.95
N THR A 97 6.74 4.35 -24.91
CA THR A 97 6.59 5.05 -26.19
C THR A 97 6.79 4.05 -27.33
N ASP A 98 5.79 3.97 -28.21
CA ASP A 98 5.81 3.18 -29.46
C ASP A 98 6.35 1.75 -29.28
N SER A 99 6.03 1.12 -28.12
CA SER A 99 6.47 -0.24 -27.86
C SER A 99 5.72 -1.23 -28.74
N ILE A 100 6.46 -2.03 -29.50
CA ILE A 100 5.89 -3.07 -30.36
C ILE A 100 5.78 -4.37 -29.54
N ILE A 101 4.59 -4.90 -29.41
CA ILE A 101 4.24 -6.09 -28.65
C ILE A 101 3.70 -7.15 -29.62
N ASP A 102 4.30 -8.33 -29.62
CA ASP A 102 3.89 -9.49 -30.42
C ASP A 102 2.79 -10.34 -29.76
N GLY A 103 2.37 -9.98 -28.57
CA GLY A 103 1.32 -10.65 -27.80
C GLY A 103 0.16 -9.72 -27.48
N SER A 104 -0.85 -10.27 -26.80
CA SER A 104 -2.04 -9.52 -26.35
C SER A 104 -1.93 -8.97 -24.93
N SER A 105 -0.73 -8.83 -24.40
CA SER A 105 -0.51 -8.24 -23.08
C SER A 105 0.89 -7.70 -22.90
N MET A 106 1.03 -6.71 -21.99
CA MET A 106 2.32 -6.24 -21.49
C MET A 106 2.19 -5.85 -20.02
N SER A 107 3.35 -5.70 -19.36
CA SER A 107 3.40 -5.19 -17.99
C SER A 107 4.49 -4.15 -17.85
N PHE A 108 4.26 -3.14 -17.02
CA PHE A 108 5.27 -2.14 -16.67
C PHE A 108 5.21 -1.83 -15.18
N ALA A 109 6.29 -1.28 -14.63
CA ALA A 109 6.34 -0.87 -13.22
C ALA A 109 5.36 0.27 -12.98
N LYS A 110 4.37 0.04 -12.13
CA LYS A 110 3.37 1.03 -11.76
C LYS A 110 3.89 1.87 -10.60
N LEU A 111 3.86 3.18 -10.76
CA LEU A 111 4.08 4.09 -9.65
C LEU A 111 2.83 4.15 -8.76
N GLU A 112 3.05 4.30 -7.47
CA GLU A 112 1.95 4.47 -6.52
C GLU A 112 1.17 5.74 -6.85
N ASP A 113 -0.15 5.68 -6.71
CA ASP A 113 -1.04 6.82 -6.88
C ASP A 113 -0.95 7.54 -8.25
N THR A 114 -0.61 6.81 -9.29
CA THR A 114 -0.39 7.37 -10.62
C THR A 114 -1.49 6.95 -11.59
N ASN A 115 -2.11 7.94 -12.22
CA ASN A 115 -3.05 7.75 -13.31
C ASN A 115 -2.29 7.59 -14.62
N TYR A 116 -2.76 6.71 -15.49
CA TYR A 116 -2.15 6.48 -16.79
C TYR A 116 -3.19 6.58 -17.90
N HIS A 117 -2.77 7.18 -19.02
CA HIS A 117 -3.47 7.09 -20.29
C HIS A 117 -2.76 6.06 -21.16
N ILE A 118 -3.50 5.07 -21.65
CA ILE A 118 -2.98 3.94 -22.40
C ILE A 118 -3.61 3.94 -23.79
N SER A 119 -2.80 3.74 -24.83
CA SER A 119 -3.27 3.50 -26.18
C SER A 119 -2.66 2.23 -26.77
N VAL A 120 -3.49 1.45 -27.48
CA VAL A 120 -3.10 0.20 -28.14
C VAL A 120 -3.60 0.23 -29.57
N LEU A 121 -2.68 0.18 -30.53
CA LEU A 121 -2.95 0.17 -31.98
C LEU A 121 -2.59 -1.19 -32.56
N ALA A 122 -3.49 -1.83 -33.28
CA ALA A 122 -3.16 -3.05 -34.03
C ALA A 122 -2.33 -2.72 -35.27
N LEU A 123 -1.23 -3.44 -35.44
CA LEU A 123 -0.31 -3.29 -36.58
C LEU A 123 -0.66 -4.31 -37.67
N GLY A 124 -0.53 -3.90 -38.88
CA GLY A 124 -0.73 -4.75 -40.04
C GLY A 124 0.25 -5.92 -40.10
N ASN A 125 -0.09 -6.91 -40.89
CA ASN A 125 0.74 -8.07 -41.16
C ASN A 125 1.05 -8.13 -42.65
N GLU A 126 2.29 -7.88 -43.01
CA GLU A 126 2.73 -7.89 -44.43
C GLU A 126 2.49 -9.23 -45.10
N LYS A 127 2.67 -10.36 -44.40
CA LYS A 127 2.47 -11.70 -44.97
C LYS A 127 0.98 -11.95 -45.36
N LEU A 128 0.07 -11.21 -44.74
CA LEU A 128 -1.38 -11.28 -44.98
C LEU A 128 -1.90 -10.12 -45.81
N ASN A 129 -1.00 -9.18 -46.17
CA ASN A 129 -1.34 -7.92 -46.85
C ASN A 129 -2.38 -7.10 -46.06
N ASN A 130 -2.30 -7.16 -44.71
CA ASN A 130 -3.13 -6.34 -43.83
C ASN A 130 -2.39 -5.04 -43.45
N THR A 131 -3.13 -3.96 -43.33
CA THR A 131 -2.64 -2.65 -42.93
C THR A 131 -3.00 -2.34 -41.47
N ASP A 132 -2.24 -1.42 -40.88
CA ASP A 132 -2.44 -0.95 -39.49
C ASP A 132 -3.87 -0.44 -39.29
N ALA A 133 -4.37 -0.54 -38.07
CA ALA A 133 -5.58 0.16 -37.67
C ALA A 133 -5.41 1.66 -37.81
N GLN A 134 -6.48 2.37 -38.10
CA GLN A 134 -6.45 3.85 -38.25
C GLN A 134 -6.43 4.56 -36.92
N THR A 135 -7.09 3.96 -35.90
CA THR A 135 -7.24 4.53 -34.57
C THR A 135 -6.81 3.52 -33.51
N ALA A 136 -6.12 4.01 -32.52
CA ALA A 136 -5.82 3.21 -31.34
C ALA A 136 -7.05 3.07 -30.44
N THR A 137 -7.13 1.98 -29.69
CA THR A 137 -8.02 1.88 -28.55
C THR A 137 -7.35 2.57 -27.38
N GLU A 138 -8.07 3.46 -26.73
CA GLU A 138 -7.57 4.25 -25.62
C GLU A 138 -8.33 3.91 -24.34
N LYS A 139 -7.63 3.87 -23.19
CA LYS A 139 -8.25 3.68 -21.88
C LYS A 139 -7.41 4.31 -20.80
N ASP A 140 -8.10 4.99 -19.88
CA ASP A 140 -7.47 5.54 -18.69
C ASP A 140 -7.46 4.52 -17.54
N TYR A 141 -6.30 4.38 -16.93
CA TYR A 141 -6.16 3.72 -15.64
C TYR A 141 -6.18 4.78 -14.54
N LYS A 142 -7.14 4.69 -13.63
CA LYS A 142 -7.20 5.54 -12.45
C LYS A 142 -6.65 4.76 -11.25
N ALA A 143 -5.65 5.33 -10.60
CA ALA A 143 -5.03 4.73 -9.41
C ALA A 143 -5.99 4.70 -8.22
N PHE A 144 -6.93 5.62 -8.19
CA PHE A 144 -8.00 5.74 -7.20
C PHE A 144 -9.21 6.45 -7.82
N GLU A 145 -10.36 6.21 -7.25
CA GLU A 145 -11.58 6.95 -7.55
C GLU A 145 -12.03 7.69 -6.28
N ALA A 146 -12.18 9.01 -6.38
CA ALA A 146 -12.63 9.81 -5.27
C ALA A 146 -14.14 9.64 -5.07
N VAL A 147 -14.54 9.29 -3.84
CA VAL A 147 -15.97 9.31 -3.46
C VAL A 147 -16.45 10.71 -3.17
N ALA A 148 -15.54 11.61 -2.76
CA ALA A 148 -15.79 13.03 -2.57
C ALA A 148 -14.51 13.85 -2.73
N THR A 149 -14.69 15.12 -3.08
CA THR A 149 -13.69 16.18 -2.90
C THR A 149 -14.25 17.18 -1.90
N ILE A 150 -13.47 17.49 -0.85
CA ILE A 150 -13.84 18.51 0.12
C ILE A 150 -13.26 19.83 -0.36
N HIS A 151 -14.11 20.81 -0.63
CA HIS A 151 -13.71 22.10 -1.15
C HIS A 151 -13.45 23.13 -0.03
N GLU A 152 -12.86 24.27 -0.41
CA GLU A 152 -12.69 25.38 0.51
C GLU A 152 -14.03 25.80 1.14
N GLY A 153 -14.04 25.95 2.46
CA GLY A 153 -15.25 26.31 3.23
C GLY A 153 -16.14 25.13 3.63
N GLU A 154 -15.89 23.93 3.12
CA GLU A 154 -16.59 22.72 3.56
C GLU A 154 -15.92 22.10 4.80
N SER A 155 -16.72 21.45 5.64
CA SER A 155 -16.26 20.80 6.86
C SER A 155 -15.96 19.32 6.61
N LEU A 156 -14.70 18.92 6.79
CA LEU A 156 -14.30 17.53 6.72
C LEU A 156 -15.05 16.66 7.75
N ALA A 157 -15.22 17.17 8.99
CA ALA A 157 -15.91 16.42 10.03
C ALA A 157 -17.40 16.25 9.73
N GLU A 158 -18.04 17.27 9.17
CA GLU A 158 -19.46 17.22 8.78
C GLU A 158 -19.67 16.19 7.67
N TYR A 159 -18.87 16.26 6.61
CA TYR A 159 -18.92 15.28 5.53
C TYR A 159 -18.72 13.84 6.05
N VAL A 160 -17.66 13.61 6.83
CA VAL A 160 -17.35 12.27 7.34
C VAL A 160 -18.45 11.70 8.22
N ASN A 161 -19.07 12.54 9.06
CA ASN A 161 -20.05 12.07 10.03
C ASN A 161 -21.47 11.96 9.46
N ASN A 162 -21.81 12.69 8.39
CA ASN A 162 -23.19 12.79 7.91
C ASN A 162 -23.36 12.34 6.46
N ASP A 163 -22.37 12.56 5.59
CA ASP A 163 -22.54 12.44 4.14
C ASP A 163 -21.67 11.34 3.53
N MET A 164 -20.72 10.80 4.29
CA MET A 164 -19.86 9.71 3.81
C MET A 164 -20.71 8.46 3.53
N PRO A 165 -20.50 7.77 2.38
CA PRO A 165 -21.23 6.54 2.07
C PRO A 165 -21.14 5.50 3.19
N ASP A 166 -22.19 4.70 3.32
CA ASP A 166 -22.24 3.61 4.29
C ASP A 166 -21.09 2.63 4.09
N PHE A 167 -20.70 1.98 5.18
CA PHE A 167 -19.66 0.98 5.16
C PHE A 167 -19.99 -0.16 4.19
N ALA A 168 -19.06 -0.43 3.27
CA ALA A 168 -19.07 -1.59 2.41
C ALA A 168 -17.78 -2.40 2.59
N GLN A 169 -17.90 -3.67 2.90
CA GLN A 169 -16.75 -4.55 3.09
C GLN A 169 -15.89 -4.61 1.82
N ASN A 170 -14.57 -4.50 1.99
CA ASN A 170 -13.56 -4.52 0.92
C ASN A 170 -13.62 -3.33 -0.07
N LEU A 171 -14.37 -2.29 0.25
CA LEU A 171 -14.35 -1.03 -0.48
C LEU A 171 -13.51 -0.01 0.29
N GLU A 172 -12.48 0.51 -0.35
CA GLU A 172 -11.75 1.68 0.15
C GLU A 172 -12.34 2.96 -0.43
N GLN A 173 -12.65 3.93 0.44
CA GLN A 173 -13.19 5.21 0.05
C GLN A 173 -12.07 6.25 0.01
N CYS A 174 -11.88 6.91 -1.13
CA CYS A 174 -10.90 7.99 -1.26
C CYS A 174 -11.63 9.35 -1.16
N ILE A 175 -11.26 10.14 -0.15
CA ILE A 175 -11.70 11.53 0.02
C ILE A 175 -10.53 12.43 -0.37
N VAL A 176 -10.74 13.27 -1.37
CA VAL A 176 -9.75 14.24 -1.84
C VAL A 176 -9.96 15.56 -1.11
N LEU A 177 -8.86 16.13 -0.63
CA LEU A 177 -8.82 17.49 -0.06
C LEU A 177 -8.30 18.43 -1.14
N GLU A 178 -9.00 19.54 -1.34
CA GLU A 178 -8.63 20.53 -2.36
C GLU A 178 -7.21 21.10 -2.12
N PRO A 179 -6.38 21.23 -3.18
CA PRO A 179 -4.99 21.66 -3.04
C PRO A 179 -4.84 23.03 -2.34
N GLY A 180 -3.96 23.08 -1.34
CA GLY A 180 -3.60 24.32 -0.63
C GLY A 180 -4.63 24.82 0.36
N VAL A 181 -5.81 24.20 0.46
CA VAL A 181 -6.88 24.61 1.37
C VAL A 181 -6.54 24.25 2.82
N THR A 182 -6.98 25.08 3.74
CA THR A 182 -6.88 24.83 5.19
C THR A 182 -8.24 24.48 5.76
N TYR A 183 -8.34 23.28 6.32
CA TYR A 183 -9.55 22.75 6.95
C TYR A 183 -9.44 22.84 8.46
N GLN A 184 -10.40 23.52 9.10
CA GLN A 184 -10.53 23.53 10.56
C GLN A 184 -11.27 22.26 11.01
N LEU A 185 -10.62 21.47 11.83
CA LEU A 185 -11.23 20.26 12.40
C LEU A 185 -11.53 20.49 13.88
N ASP A 186 -12.66 21.18 14.15
CA ASP A 186 -13.12 21.53 15.50
C ASP A 186 -14.04 20.48 16.12
N ALA A 187 -14.36 19.43 15.38
CA ALA A 187 -15.12 18.28 15.84
C ALA A 187 -14.41 16.98 15.42
N ILE A 188 -14.76 15.88 16.07
CA ILE A 188 -14.25 14.55 15.69
C ILE A 188 -14.81 14.16 14.32
N ALA A 189 -13.93 13.79 13.40
CA ALA A 189 -14.28 13.08 12.18
C ALA A 189 -14.14 11.56 12.45
N ASP A 190 -15.27 10.86 12.60
CA ASP A 190 -15.30 9.41 12.87
C ASP A 190 -15.59 8.63 11.59
N PHE A 191 -14.56 8.00 11.04
CA PHE A 191 -14.65 7.21 9.82
C PHE A 191 -15.35 5.86 10.02
N GLY A 192 -15.72 5.51 11.23
CA GLY A 192 -16.39 4.25 11.54
C GLY A 192 -15.58 3.03 11.09
N MET A 193 -16.28 2.05 10.53
CA MET A 193 -15.67 0.82 9.98
C MET A 193 -15.13 0.98 8.55
N ASN A 194 -15.29 2.15 7.94
CA ASN A 194 -14.81 2.38 6.58
C ASN A 194 -13.27 2.35 6.51
N ALA A 195 -12.75 1.76 5.45
CA ALA A 195 -11.38 1.94 5.05
C ALA A 195 -11.30 3.23 4.22
N VAL A 196 -10.61 4.25 4.74
CA VAL A 196 -10.59 5.58 4.12
C VAL A 196 -9.18 6.02 3.80
N THR A 197 -9.01 6.61 2.61
CA THR A 197 -7.85 7.42 2.27
C THR A 197 -8.23 8.88 2.20
N LEU A 198 -7.67 9.70 3.10
CA LEU A 198 -7.64 11.16 2.96
C LEU A 198 -6.43 11.53 2.10
N ARG A 199 -6.68 12.19 0.98
CA ARG A 199 -5.66 12.49 0.00
C ARG A 199 -5.55 13.99 -0.25
N GLY A 200 -4.36 14.52 -0.09
CA GLY A 200 -3.98 15.85 -0.57
C GLY A 200 -3.13 15.79 -1.83
N ASP A 201 -2.88 16.95 -2.39
CA ASP A 201 -1.96 17.15 -3.50
C ASP A 201 -0.49 17.09 -3.04
N VAL A 202 0.40 16.59 -3.88
CA VAL A 202 1.83 16.43 -3.53
C VAL A 202 2.56 17.77 -3.50
N GLU A 203 2.26 18.65 -4.45
CA GLU A 203 2.95 19.92 -4.63
C GLU A 203 2.34 21.02 -3.78
N ASN A 204 1.00 21.06 -3.70
CA ASN A 204 0.25 22.05 -2.94
C ASN A 204 -0.61 21.36 -1.85
N ARG A 205 0.07 20.87 -0.81
CA ARG A 205 -0.57 20.07 0.25
C ARG A 205 -1.64 20.86 1.00
N PRO A 206 -2.86 20.34 1.13
CA PRO A 206 -3.86 20.90 2.03
C PRO A 206 -3.40 20.75 3.48
N THR A 207 -3.96 21.57 4.36
CA THR A 207 -3.65 21.56 5.78
C THR A 207 -4.90 21.25 6.60
N ILE A 208 -4.83 20.28 7.50
CA ILE A 208 -5.84 20.03 8.53
C ILE A 208 -5.33 20.63 9.83
N VAL A 209 -6.05 21.59 10.39
CA VAL A 209 -5.79 22.17 11.72
C VAL A 209 -6.72 21.49 12.71
N ILE A 210 -6.15 20.68 13.61
CA ILE A 210 -6.93 19.98 14.63
C ILE A 210 -7.13 20.89 15.82
N GLY A 211 -8.38 21.31 16.03
CA GLY A 211 -8.79 22.12 17.17
C GLY A 211 -8.85 21.33 18.48
N THR A 212 -9.24 22.02 19.56
CA THR A 212 -9.28 21.42 20.91
C THR A 212 -10.22 20.21 21.00
N ASP A 213 -11.38 20.27 20.35
CA ASP A 213 -12.37 19.20 20.34
C ASP A 213 -12.30 18.34 19.08
N GLY A 214 -11.34 18.65 18.19
CA GLY A 214 -11.11 17.95 16.94
C GLY A 214 -10.33 16.64 17.12
N GLY A 215 -10.48 15.77 16.12
CA GLY A 215 -9.73 14.50 16.06
C GLY A 215 -10.14 13.65 14.88
N LEU A 216 -9.24 12.73 14.50
CA LEU A 216 -9.50 11.72 13.47
C LEU A 216 -9.69 10.38 14.19
N VAL A 217 -10.85 9.76 14.03
CA VAL A 217 -11.19 8.48 14.68
C VAL A 217 -11.51 7.42 13.64
N THR A 218 -10.99 6.22 13.81
CA THR A 218 -11.27 5.09 12.91
C THR A 218 -11.38 3.78 13.65
N GLN A 219 -12.07 2.82 13.06
CA GLN A 219 -12.04 1.41 13.40
C GLN A 219 -11.96 0.51 12.15
N GLY A 220 -11.90 1.11 10.95
CA GLY A 220 -11.81 0.41 9.67
C GLY A 220 -10.46 0.48 9.00
N GLY A 221 -9.65 1.48 9.35
CA GLY A 221 -8.36 1.82 8.72
C GLY A 221 -8.41 3.23 8.13
N LEU A 222 -7.25 3.92 8.20
CA LEU A 222 -7.16 5.31 7.74
C LEU A 222 -5.79 5.56 7.13
N LYS A 223 -5.77 5.90 5.86
CA LYS A 223 -4.58 6.38 5.17
C LYS A 223 -4.67 7.89 5.00
N ILE A 224 -3.64 8.61 5.39
CA ILE A 224 -3.52 10.05 5.16
C ILE A 224 -2.30 10.25 4.28
N LYS A 225 -2.53 10.83 3.10
CA LYS A 225 -1.49 10.98 2.08
C LYS A 225 -1.37 12.45 1.66
N ASN A 226 -0.14 12.97 1.68
CA ASN A 226 0.20 14.31 1.19
C ASN A 226 -0.60 15.45 1.86
N VAL A 227 -0.74 15.38 3.17
CA VAL A 227 -1.51 16.35 3.97
C VAL A 227 -0.59 16.95 5.05
N ASN A 228 -0.69 18.26 5.27
CA ASN A 228 -0.14 18.92 6.43
C ASN A 228 -1.15 18.82 7.59
N ILE A 229 -0.67 18.52 8.80
CA ILE A 229 -1.53 18.40 10.00
C ILE A 229 -0.94 19.29 11.09
N ASP A 230 -1.65 20.34 11.46
CA ASP A 230 -1.29 21.21 12.59
C ASP A 230 -2.02 20.76 13.86
N CYS A 231 -1.26 20.29 14.85
CA CYS A 231 -1.74 19.78 16.11
C CYS A 231 -1.55 20.82 17.26
N THR A 232 -1.38 22.10 16.94
CA THR A 232 -1.05 23.12 17.94
C THR A 232 -2.12 23.25 19.00
N GLU A 233 -3.39 23.21 18.64
CA GLU A 233 -4.53 23.31 19.56
C GLU A 233 -5.09 21.93 19.98
N MET A 234 -4.61 20.86 19.37
CA MET A 234 -5.12 19.50 19.60
C MET A 234 -4.98 19.08 21.07
N SER A 235 -6.10 18.66 21.68
CA SER A 235 -6.12 18.05 23.01
C SER A 235 -6.16 16.51 22.96
N ALA A 236 -6.56 15.93 21.84
CA ALA A 236 -6.63 14.48 21.65
C ALA A 236 -5.30 13.78 21.93
N LYS A 237 -5.37 12.55 22.44
CA LYS A 237 -4.16 11.77 22.81
C LYS A 237 -3.41 11.18 21.63
N GLY A 238 -4.00 11.18 20.43
CA GLY A 238 -3.40 10.77 19.18
C GLY A 238 -3.90 11.60 18.02
N VAL A 239 -3.07 11.86 17.03
CA VAL A 239 -3.50 12.45 15.74
C VAL A 239 -4.55 11.56 15.10
N ILE A 240 -4.31 10.26 15.13
CA ILE A 240 -5.28 9.21 14.81
C ILE A 240 -5.61 8.48 16.09
N SER A 241 -6.89 8.44 16.45
CA SER A 241 -7.40 7.66 17.56
C SER A 241 -8.24 6.51 17.05
N LEU A 242 -8.12 5.36 17.70
CA LEU A 242 -9.04 4.24 17.43
C LEU A 242 -10.33 4.44 18.21
N SER A 243 -11.44 3.92 17.71
CA SER A 243 -12.74 4.09 18.36
C SER A 243 -12.72 3.64 19.82
N SER A 244 -13.32 4.42 20.71
CA SER A 244 -13.54 4.05 22.11
C SER A 244 -14.72 3.10 22.28
N THR A 245 -15.57 2.97 21.24
CA THR A 245 -16.74 2.10 21.15
C THR A 245 -16.63 1.20 19.93
N PRO A 246 -15.66 0.25 19.92
CA PRO A 246 -15.45 -0.59 18.75
C PRO A 246 -16.67 -1.47 18.44
N SER A 247 -16.90 -1.73 17.16
CA SER A 247 -17.97 -2.61 16.69
C SER A 247 -17.66 -4.08 17.03
N GLU A 248 -18.67 -4.80 17.52
CA GLU A 248 -18.57 -6.24 17.77
C GLU A 248 -18.29 -7.06 16.49
N ALA A 249 -18.60 -6.53 15.32
CA ALA A 249 -18.25 -7.14 14.03
C ALA A 249 -16.74 -7.24 13.81
N LEU A 250 -15.93 -6.44 14.51
CA LEU A 250 -14.47 -6.42 14.40
C LEU A 250 -13.77 -7.31 15.43
N THR A 251 -14.50 -8.05 16.26
CA THR A 251 -13.88 -8.96 17.20
C THR A 251 -13.18 -10.12 16.50
N THR A 252 -12.13 -10.67 17.13
CA THR A 252 -11.45 -11.87 16.63
C THR A 252 -12.41 -13.02 16.38
N THR A 253 -13.44 -13.17 17.21
CA THR A 253 -14.48 -14.20 17.05
C THR A 253 -15.36 -13.93 15.84
N SER A 254 -15.86 -12.70 15.66
CA SER A 254 -16.71 -12.34 14.53
C SER A 254 -16.00 -12.46 13.18
N LEU A 255 -14.68 -12.19 13.17
CA LEU A 255 -13.85 -12.31 11.98
C LEU A 255 -13.33 -13.75 11.74
N GLY A 256 -13.68 -14.71 12.61
CA GLY A 256 -13.26 -16.09 12.47
C GLY A 256 -11.77 -16.34 12.74
N TYR A 257 -11.08 -15.42 13.42
CA TYR A 257 -9.69 -15.61 13.80
C TYR A 257 -9.57 -16.58 14.97
N GLN A 258 -8.80 -17.65 14.79
CA GLN A 258 -8.53 -18.61 15.83
C GLN A 258 -7.36 -18.12 16.70
N GLY A 259 -7.63 -17.14 17.54
CA GLY A 259 -6.65 -16.66 18.51
C GLY A 259 -6.57 -17.59 19.72
N GLY A 260 -5.38 -17.76 20.30
CA GLY A 260 -5.23 -18.37 21.62
C GLY A 260 -5.85 -17.47 22.72
N SER A 261 -5.90 -17.94 23.95
CA SER A 261 -6.54 -17.26 25.10
C SER A 261 -6.10 -15.81 25.34
N LEU A 262 -4.92 -15.40 24.88
CA LEU A 262 -4.43 -14.03 24.96
C LEU A 262 -5.09 -13.07 23.95
N MET A 263 -5.83 -13.61 23.00
CA MET A 263 -6.40 -12.89 21.85
C MET A 263 -7.93 -12.83 21.92
N ALA A 264 -8.53 -13.50 22.91
CA ALA A 264 -9.96 -13.37 23.16
C ALA A 264 -10.30 -11.88 23.35
N ASP A 265 -11.38 -11.44 22.73
CA ASP A 265 -11.93 -10.10 22.82
C ASP A 265 -11.04 -8.96 22.26
N CYS A 266 -10.16 -9.24 21.32
CA CYS A 266 -9.48 -8.20 20.55
C CYS A 266 -10.34 -7.73 19.39
N TYR A 267 -10.30 -6.43 19.12
CA TYR A 267 -10.88 -5.81 17.94
C TYR A 267 -9.81 -5.67 16.86
N ILE A 268 -10.10 -6.04 15.63
CA ILE A 268 -9.11 -6.13 14.57
C ILE A 268 -9.35 -5.07 13.49
N ILE A 269 -8.29 -4.35 13.16
CA ILE A 269 -8.22 -3.49 11.98
C ILE A 269 -7.38 -4.21 10.92
N ASN A 270 -8.04 -4.70 9.87
CA ASN A 270 -7.39 -5.41 8.77
C ASN A 270 -6.79 -4.46 7.72
N ASN A 271 -7.44 -3.33 7.48
CA ASN A 271 -6.93 -2.33 6.55
C ASN A 271 -5.79 -1.52 7.19
N PRO A 272 -4.82 -1.08 6.42
CA PRO A 272 -3.68 -0.37 6.98
C PRO A 272 -4.06 1.01 7.52
N ILE A 273 -3.29 1.47 8.53
CA ILE A 273 -3.25 2.85 8.98
C ILE A 273 -1.94 3.45 8.49
N ILE A 274 -1.99 4.49 7.65
CA ILE A 274 -0.81 5.03 6.98
C ILE A 274 -0.77 6.56 7.10
N LEU A 275 0.41 7.07 7.43
CA LEU A 275 0.80 8.47 7.22
C LEU A 275 1.90 8.49 6.16
N GLN A 276 1.62 9.05 4.99
CA GLN A 276 2.56 9.08 3.86
C GLN A 276 2.64 10.46 3.23
N GLY A 277 3.87 10.97 3.08
CA GLY A 277 4.08 12.29 2.51
C GLY A 277 3.51 13.44 3.36
N CYS A 278 3.29 13.21 4.66
CA CYS A 278 2.64 14.14 5.57
C CYS A 278 3.66 15.00 6.33
N ASN A 279 3.22 16.22 6.68
CA ASN A 279 3.96 17.09 7.62
C ASN A 279 3.08 17.30 8.84
N LEU A 280 3.47 16.72 9.97
CA LEU A 280 2.79 16.88 11.25
C LEU A 280 3.52 17.92 12.09
N LYS A 281 2.79 18.91 12.61
CA LYS A 281 3.34 20.02 13.40
C LYS A 281 2.78 20.01 14.81
N ASN A 282 3.64 20.25 15.80
CA ASN A 282 3.29 20.41 17.21
C ASN A 282 2.52 19.25 17.85
N VAL A 283 2.84 18.02 17.50
CA VAL A 283 2.21 16.83 18.10
C VAL A 283 2.57 16.75 19.60
N LYS A 284 1.63 17.12 20.48
CA LYS A 284 1.85 17.20 21.93
C LYS A 284 1.78 15.85 22.64
N ASN A 285 0.93 14.95 22.14
CA ASN A 285 0.70 13.64 22.75
C ASN A 285 1.30 12.52 21.88
N GLY A 286 0.48 11.85 21.08
CA GLY A 286 0.92 10.75 20.22
C GLY A 286 0.42 10.90 18.79
N ILE A 287 0.96 10.05 17.91
CA ILE A 287 0.49 9.91 16.54
C ILE A 287 -0.71 8.96 16.51
N LEU A 288 -0.62 7.85 17.25
CA LEU A 288 -1.67 6.84 17.33
C LEU A 288 -2.06 6.58 18.79
N TYR A 289 -3.37 6.48 19.05
CA TYR A 289 -3.92 6.16 20.36
C TYR A 289 -5.08 5.16 20.28
N ASP A 290 -4.98 4.06 21.02
CA ASP A 290 -5.94 2.95 21.01
C ASP A 290 -7.17 3.13 21.91
N ASN A 291 -7.33 4.29 22.54
CA ASN A 291 -8.41 4.61 23.50
C ASN A 291 -8.56 3.58 24.64
N GLY A 292 -7.47 2.90 25.00
CA GLY A 292 -7.46 1.90 26.07
C GLY A 292 -8.22 0.61 25.73
N LYS A 293 -8.50 0.36 24.45
CA LYS A 293 -9.17 -0.86 23.97
C LYS A 293 -8.16 -1.85 23.39
N LYS A 294 -8.53 -3.11 23.35
CA LYS A 294 -7.67 -4.19 22.84
C LYS A 294 -7.66 -4.21 21.30
N TRP A 295 -7.06 -3.19 20.69
CA TRP A 295 -6.96 -3.12 19.23
C TRP A 295 -5.80 -3.92 18.67
N GLY A 296 -6.07 -4.81 17.75
CA GLY A 296 -5.09 -5.44 16.87
C GLY A 296 -5.04 -4.73 15.53
N ILE A 297 -3.94 -4.07 15.25
CA ILE A 297 -3.71 -3.37 13.98
C ILE A 297 -2.82 -4.25 13.10
N ARG A 298 -3.31 -4.60 11.91
CA ARG A 298 -2.54 -5.45 11.00
C ARG A 298 -1.31 -4.74 10.49
N ASP A 299 -1.44 -3.48 10.07
CA ASP A 299 -0.37 -2.72 9.44
C ASP A 299 -0.44 -1.23 9.81
N PHE A 300 0.65 -0.70 10.35
CA PHE A 300 0.79 0.72 10.64
C PHE A 300 2.07 1.27 10.03
N ARG A 301 1.96 2.34 9.23
CA ARG A 301 3.09 2.90 8.50
C ARG A 301 3.20 4.41 8.67
N ILE A 302 4.45 4.89 8.82
CA ILE A 302 4.84 6.29 8.67
C ILE A 302 5.93 6.34 7.59
N MET A 303 5.63 6.96 6.46
CA MET A 303 6.53 6.95 5.31
C MET A 303 6.67 8.33 4.69
N ASN A 304 7.88 8.68 4.24
CA ASN A 304 8.15 9.92 3.51
C ASN A 304 7.58 11.16 4.21
N SER A 305 7.62 11.20 5.55
CA SER A 305 6.90 12.19 6.37
C SER A 305 7.84 12.95 7.30
N ILE A 306 7.41 14.15 7.67
CA ILE A 306 8.08 14.95 8.69
C ILE A 306 7.15 15.07 9.89
N VAL A 307 7.60 14.64 11.06
CA VAL A 307 6.83 14.69 12.30
C VAL A 307 7.55 15.55 13.33
N GLN A 308 6.98 16.70 13.59
CA GLN A 308 7.41 17.57 14.67
C GLN A 308 6.60 17.28 15.93
N LEU A 309 7.22 16.64 16.88
CA LEU A 309 6.67 16.45 18.21
C LEU A 309 6.90 17.69 19.07
N ASN A 310 5.99 17.94 19.98
CA ASN A 310 6.14 18.90 21.08
C ASN A 310 5.73 18.21 22.38
N ASN A 311 6.22 16.98 22.57
CA ASN A 311 5.83 16.09 23.64
C ASN A 311 6.87 16.18 24.78
N SER A 312 6.47 16.73 25.90
CA SER A 312 7.25 16.78 27.15
C SER A 312 6.74 15.76 28.20
N GLY A 313 5.63 15.10 27.91
CA GLY A 313 4.97 14.12 28.79
C GLY A 313 5.48 12.69 28.63
N SER A 314 4.76 11.77 29.21
CA SER A 314 5.06 10.33 29.17
C SER A 314 4.16 9.54 28.22
N ASN A 315 3.26 10.22 27.50
CA ASN A 315 2.36 9.58 26.53
C ASN A 315 3.16 9.00 25.36
N PRO A 316 3.05 7.72 25.07
CA PRO A 316 3.75 7.08 23.97
C PRO A 316 3.37 7.72 22.61
N ILE A 317 4.33 7.80 21.70
CA ILE A 317 4.08 8.36 20.37
C ILE A 317 3.16 7.46 19.55
N ILE A 318 3.39 6.15 19.62
CA ILE A 318 2.47 5.12 19.11
C ILE A 318 2.00 4.31 20.33
N ASN A 319 0.75 4.53 20.74
CA ASN A 319 0.21 3.97 21.96
C ASN A 319 -0.86 2.91 21.66
N VAL A 320 -0.51 1.66 21.87
CA VAL A 320 -1.38 0.47 21.79
C VAL A 320 -1.33 -0.33 23.09
N ALA A 321 -1.42 0.40 24.20
CA ALA A 321 -1.27 -0.15 25.55
C ALA A 321 -2.56 -0.72 26.17
N GLY A 322 -3.69 -0.64 25.47
CA GLY A 322 -5.00 -1.13 25.95
C GLY A 322 -5.19 -2.65 25.89
N GLY A 323 -4.14 -3.40 25.61
CA GLY A 323 -4.17 -4.88 25.53
C GLY A 323 -3.95 -5.40 24.11
N GLY A 324 -3.79 -4.51 23.15
CA GLY A 324 -3.58 -4.80 21.73
C GLY A 324 -2.13 -4.73 21.26
N GLY A 325 -1.97 -4.55 19.96
CA GLY A 325 -0.66 -4.42 19.34
C GLY A 325 -0.76 -4.16 17.84
N VAL A 326 0.39 -3.92 17.23
CA VAL A 326 0.55 -3.79 15.77
C VAL A 326 1.31 -5.01 15.26
N LYS A 327 0.83 -5.69 14.23
CA LYS A 327 1.50 -6.83 13.61
C LYS A 327 2.71 -6.36 12.80
N ASP A 328 2.47 -5.48 11.84
CA ASP A 328 3.50 -4.93 10.97
C ASP A 328 3.59 -3.42 11.16
N LEU A 329 4.75 -2.96 11.64
CA LEU A 329 5.01 -1.55 11.85
C LEU A 329 6.17 -1.11 10.96
N THR A 330 5.94 -0.08 10.15
CA THR A 330 6.96 0.49 9.27
C THR A 330 7.13 1.98 9.52
N VAL A 331 8.36 2.41 9.79
CA VAL A 331 8.77 3.82 9.75
C VAL A 331 9.91 3.92 8.75
N LYS A 332 9.69 4.62 7.64
CA LYS A 332 10.66 4.66 6.54
C LYS A 332 10.76 6.06 5.92
N ASN A 333 12.00 6.45 5.57
CA ASN A 333 12.29 7.69 4.85
C ASN A 333 11.66 8.93 5.52
N SER A 334 11.66 8.99 6.85
CA SER A 334 10.96 10.02 7.60
C SER A 334 11.87 10.74 8.57
N THR A 335 11.54 12.00 8.87
CA THR A 335 12.21 12.80 9.89
C THR A 335 11.24 12.98 11.05
N ILE A 336 11.61 12.49 12.23
CA ILE A 336 10.82 12.61 13.45
C ILE A 336 11.67 13.31 14.51
N TYR A 337 11.23 14.47 14.96
CA TYR A 337 11.98 15.24 15.95
C TYR A 337 11.05 15.86 17.00
N ASN A 338 11.60 16.07 18.20
CA ASN A 338 10.87 16.66 19.32
C ASN A 338 11.43 18.03 19.67
N LEU A 339 10.56 19.02 19.72
CA LEU A 339 10.92 20.39 20.18
C LEU A 339 11.23 20.41 21.68
N SER A 340 10.53 19.58 22.46
CA SER A 340 10.79 19.49 23.90
C SER A 340 12.17 18.89 24.16
N THR A 341 12.87 19.50 25.13
CA THR A 341 14.14 18.97 25.65
C THR A 341 13.92 17.79 26.61
N LYS A 342 12.68 17.52 27.02
CA LYS A 342 12.30 16.43 27.91
C LYS A 342 11.60 15.33 27.12
N ALA A 343 12.35 14.46 26.47
CA ALA A 343 11.81 13.29 25.80
C ALA A 343 11.63 12.16 26.82
N ASN A 344 10.46 12.07 27.45
CA ASN A 344 10.14 11.07 28.47
C ASN A 344 9.26 9.92 27.95
N ALA A 345 8.65 10.09 26.76
CA ALA A 345 7.74 9.12 26.18
C ALA A 345 8.49 8.03 25.42
N PRO A 346 8.06 6.75 25.49
CA PRO A 346 8.51 5.74 24.54
C PRO A 346 7.97 6.04 23.15
N PHE A 347 8.72 5.69 22.11
CA PHE A 347 8.23 5.83 20.74
C PHE A 347 7.04 4.89 20.49
N LEU A 348 7.17 3.64 20.94
CA LEU A 348 6.14 2.61 20.77
C LEU A 348 5.85 1.95 22.12
N LYS A 349 4.57 1.81 22.45
CA LYS A 349 4.13 1.07 23.63
C LYS A 349 3.06 0.05 23.28
N TYR A 350 3.38 -1.21 23.53
CA TYR A 350 2.44 -2.32 23.50
C TYR A 350 2.12 -2.79 24.93
N SER A 351 0.92 -3.32 25.15
CA SER A 351 0.64 -4.11 26.35
C SER A 351 0.54 -5.60 26.05
N ASN A 352 0.37 -5.98 24.78
CA ASN A 352 0.40 -7.38 24.37
C ASN A 352 1.81 -7.81 24.00
N SER A 353 2.32 -8.87 24.65
CA SER A 353 3.65 -9.42 24.37
C SER A 353 3.73 -10.24 23.07
N GLN A 354 2.61 -10.51 22.41
CA GLN A 354 2.54 -11.35 21.21
C GLN A 354 1.54 -10.79 20.17
N PRO A 355 1.71 -9.56 19.68
CA PRO A 355 0.76 -8.94 18.74
C PRO A 355 0.57 -9.75 17.47
N LYS A 356 1.57 -10.50 17.01
CA LYS A 356 1.50 -11.37 15.85
C LYS A 356 0.44 -12.47 15.93
N LYS A 357 0.08 -12.91 17.13
CA LYS A 357 -0.94 -13.95 17.33
C LYS A 357 -2.37 -13.41 17.26
N MET A 358 -2.55 -12.11 17.10
CA MET A 358 -3.87 -11.48 17.07
C MET A 358 -4.67 -11.79 15.81
N PHE A 359 -4.04 -12.23 14.76
CA PHE A 359 -4.66 -12.34 13.45
C PHE A 359 -5.01 -13.78 13.05
N GLY A 360 -4.86 -14.73 13.96
CA GLY A 360 -5.26 -16.13 13.74
C GLY A 360 -4.52 -16.86 12.63
N ASP A 361 -3.58 -16.18 11.98
CA ASP A 361 -2.80 -16.74 10.89
C ASP A 361 -1.83 -17.81 11.46
N ASN A 362 -1.60 -18.86 10.69
CA ASN A 362 -0.45 -19.74 10.92
C ASN A 362 0.86 -18.96 10.72
N ASP A 363 0.80 -17.83 10.02
CA ASP A 363 1.89 -16.87 9.90
C ASP A 363 2.06 -16.10 11.21
N GLN A 364 2.99 -16.58 12.02
CA GLN A 364 3.40 -15.97 13.29
C GLN A 364 4.36 -14.79 13.09
N THR A 365 4.60 -14.36 11.85
CA THR A 365 5.53 -13.28 11.53
C THR A 365 4.86 -11.94 11.77
N GLY A 366 5.45 -11.12 12.60
CA GLY A 366 5.21 -9.69 12.68
C GLY A 366 6.50 -8.98 12.31
N SER A 367 6.43 -7.79 11.74
CA SER A 367 7.61 -7.03 11.35
C SER A 367 7.69 -5.68 12.06
N LEU A 368 8.92 -5.25 12.34
CA LEU A 368 9.24 -3.89 12.72
C LEU A 368 10.32 -3.38 11.77
N THR A 369 9.94 -2.52 10.84
CA THR A 369 10.85 -1.94 9.86
C THR A 369 11.10 -0.48 10.22
N ILE A 370 12.34 -0.14 10.55
CA ILE A 370 12.80 1.24 10.76
C ILE A 370 13.98 1.46 9.84
N ALA A 371 13.79 2.20 8.74
CA ALA A 371 14.80 2.36 7.72
C ALA A 371 14.85 3.79 7.15
N ASN A 372 16.06 4.30 6.92
CA ASN A 372 16.29 5.60 6.27
C ASN A 372 15.60 6.76 6.99
N ASN A 373 15.60 6.78 8.32
CA ASN A 373 14.95 7.83 9.10
C ASN A 373 15.97 8.70 9.83
N THR A 374 15.56 9.94 10.11
CA THR A 374 16.25 10.83 11.05
C THR A 374 15.39 10.96 12.30
N PHE A 375 15.96 10.62 13.46
CA PHE A 375 15.32 10.80 14.76
C PHE A 375 16.13 11.80 15.59
N SER A 376 15.46 12.80 16.15
CA SER A 376 16.09 13.76 17.06
C SER A 376 15.22 13.98 18.30
N ARG A 377 15.78 13.72 19.49
CA ARG A 377 15.11 13.86 20.80
C ARG A 377 13.79 13.07 20.92
N VAL A 378 13.63 12.01 20.17
CA VAL A 378 12.39 11.17 20.15
C VAL A 378 12.46 10.07 21.18
N MET A 379 13.68 9.64 21.55
CA MET A 379 13.88 8.59 22.52
C MET A 379 13.87 9.12 23.94
N SER A 380 13.15 8.42 24.81
CA SER A 380 13.29 8.58 26.24
C SER A 380 14.64 8.02 26.68
N SER A 381 15.40 8.81 27.45
CA SER A 381 16.57 8.33 28.19
C SER A 381 16.21 7.33 29.28
N TYR A 382 14.91 7.01 29.39
CA TYR A 382 14.37 6.18 30.44
C TYR A 382 14.46 4.68 30.15
N LYS A 383 14.41 3.90 31.22
CA LYS A 383 14.54 2.47 31.42
C LYS A 383 13.96 1.53 30.34
N PHE A 384 13.21 2.02 29.36
CA PHE A 384 12.45 1.23 28.40
C PHE A 384 12.81 1.50 26.92
N GLY A 385 13.68 2.46 26.67
CA GLY A 385 14.14 2.77 25.30
C GLY A 385 12.99 3.09 24.34
N TRP A 386 13.14 2.65 23.10
CA TRP A 386 12.19 2.90 22.00
C TRP A 386 10.86 2.19 22.19
N ILE A 387 10.88 0.97 22.74
CA ILE A 387 9.74 0.07 22.82
C ILE A 387 9.53 -0.33 24.27
N SER A 388 8.34 -0.02 24.77
CA SER A 388 7.89 -0.42 26.09
C SER A 388 6.82 -1.50 25.99
N GLY A 389 6.92 -2.54 26.83
CA GLY A 389 5.89 -3.57 26.98
C GLY A 389 6.07 -4.85 26.17
N CYS A 390 6.89 -4.86 25.13
CA CYS A 390 7.13 -6.06 24.33
C CYS A 390 8.56 -6.59 24.44
N ARG A 391 8.78 -7.55 25.35
CA ARG A 391 10.07 -8.23 25.48
C ARG A 391 10.30 -9.35 24.47
N LYS A 392 9.27 -9.80 23.75
CA LYS A 392 9.31 -10.95 22.83
C LYS A 392 8.91 -10.65 21.39
N CYS A 393 8.57 -9.39 21.07
CA CYS A 393 8.15 -8.99 19.72
C CYS A 393 9.31 -8.88 18.75
N LEU A 394 10.53 -8.91 19.24
CA LEU A 394 11.75 -8.69 18.49
C LEU A 394 12.54 -9.99 18.34
N SER A 395 12.18 -10.81 17.40
CA SER A 395 13.05 -11.90 16.94
C SER A 395 12.81 -12.14 15.46
N PRO A 396 13.83 -12.00 14.61
CA PRO A 396 14.99 -11.13 14.73
C PRO A 396 14.70 -9.72 14.17
N LEU A 397 15.25 -8.71 14.83
CA LEU A 397 15.25 -7.34 14.35
C LEU A 397 16.10 -7.27 13.06
N ALA A 398 15.48 -7.14 11.91
CA ALA A 398 16.18 -6.68 10.73
C ALA A 398 16.36 -5.16 10.87
N ILE A 399 17.32 -4.75 11.69
CA ILE A 399 17.82 -3.36 11.66
C ILE A 399 18.66 -3.28 10.40
N ALA A 400 18.12 -2.72 9.33
CA ALA A 400 18.94 -2.34 8.20
C ALA A 400 20.00 -1.32 8.68
N PRO A 401 21.28 -1.46 8.29
CA PRO A 401 22.41 -0.72 8.87
C PRO A 401 22.51 0.72 8.39
N SER A 402 21.44 1.48 8.37
CA SER A 402 21.45 2.90 8.01
C SER A 402 20.65 3.77 9.01
N VAL A 403 20.88 3.57 10.31
CA VAL A 403 20.47 4.55 11.31
C VAL A 403 21.62 5.53 11.48
N SER A 404 21.61 6.61 10.70
CA SER A 404 22.43 7.77 11.03
C SER A 404 21.72 8.52 12.16
N GLY A 405 21.96 8.10 13.40
CA GLY A 405 21.49 8.80 14.57
C GLY A 405 22.50 9.89 14.96
N ILE A 406 22.06 11.14 14.94
CA ILE A 406 22.69 12.16 15.77
C ILE A 406 22.01 12.04 17.13
N PHE A 407 22.73 11.47 18.09
CA PHE A 407 22.31 11.35 19.50
C PHE A 407 22.37 12.68 20.21
#